data_b8427f7162c9601aa9e1a97c2fe804b7
#
_entry.id   b8427f7162c9601aa9e1a97c2fe804b7
#
_cell.length_a   1.000
_cell.length_b   1.000
_cell.length_c   1.000
_cell.angle_alpha   90.00
_cell.angle_beta   90.00
_cell.angle_gamma   90.00
#
_symmetry.space_group_name_H-M   'P 1'
#
loop_
_entity.id
_entity.type
_entity.pdbx_description
1 polymer ?
#
loop_
_entity_poly.entity_id
_entity_poly.type
_entity_poly.pdbx_seq_one_letter_code
_entity_poly.pdbx_strand_id
1 'polypeptide(L)'
;MIRLNHVSKIYGDGSKKAVDDLFWDIEDGKITGFIGPNGAGKTTTLKMITGILAPSEGTIEINGKDIQKDPLEAKRQFGFVPDDPDAFLRVRGIEYLNFMADIYGVGTEERQRFIEETAKRFEMEENLSSRIMSYSHGMRQKIMVMGALI
;
A
#
# COMPACT_ATOMS: atom_id res chain seq x y z
N MET A 1 -0.63 -10.45 10.22
CA MET A 1 -2.10 -10.42 10.47
C MET A 1 -2.56 -8.97 10.57
N ILE A 2 -3.68 -8.63 9.89
CA ILE A 2 -4.32 -7.31 10.02
C ILE A 2 -5.65 -7.52 10.78
N ARG A 3 -5.87 -6.75 11.83
CA ARG A 3 -7.08 -6.83 12.65
C ARG A 3 -7.80 -5.49 12.65
N LEU A 4 -9.07 -5.50 12.27
CA LEU A 4 -10.01 -4.39 12.42
C LEU A 4 -10.94 -4.71 13.59
N ASN A 5 -10.98 -3.87 14.60
CA ASN A 5 -11.76 -4.09 15.80
C ASN A 5 -12.81 -3.00 15.97
N HIS A 6 -14.07 -3.30 15.63
CA HIS A 6 -15.22 -2.41 15.71
C HIS A 6 -14.99 -1.08 15.00
N VAL A 7 -14.48 -1.15 13.75
CA VAL A 7 -14.07 0.03 12.98
C VAL A 7 -15.25 0.68 12.30
N SER A 8 -15.44 1.97 12.55
CA SER A 8 -16.44 2.79 11.86
C SER A 8 -15.79 4.01 11.20
N LYS A 9 -16.36 4.45 10.08
CA LYS A 9 -16.02 5.72 9.43
C LYS A 9 -17.26 6.52 9.13
N ILE A 10 -17.33 7.69 9.73
CA ILE A 10 -18.43 8.63 9.64
C ILE A 10 -17.93 9.89 8.92
N TYR A 11 -18.68 10.38 7.94
CA TYR A 11 -18.40 11.60 7.20
C TYR A 11 -19.44 12.69 7.46
N GLY A 12 -19.00 13.94 7.38
CA GLY A 12 -19.88 15.11 7.50
C GLY A 12 -20.46 15.29 8.90
N ASP A 13 -21.76 15.54 8.97
CA ASP A 13 -22.55 15.81 10.19
C ASP A 13 -22.93 14.55 11.00
N GLY A 14 -22.33 13.41 10.68
CA GLY A 14 -22.64 12.13 11.34
C GLY A 14 -23.77 11.34 10.70
N SER A 15 -24.43 11.87 9.66
CA SER A 15 -25.56 11.20 9.01
C SER A 15 -25.17 10.04 8.10
N LYS A 16 -23.91 9.99 7.63
CA LYS A 16 -23.43 8.97 6.69
C LYS A 16 -22.30 8.16 7.25
N LYS A 17 -22.59 6.93 7.62
CA LYS A 17 -21.57 5.91 7.91
C LYS A 17 -21.09 5.26 6.62
N ALA A 18 -19.85 5.45 6.25
CA ALA A 18 -19.24 4.80 5.09
C ALA A 18 -18.75 3.39 5.42
N VAL A 19 -18.38 3.16 6.69
CA VAL A 19 -18.10 1.86 7.30
C VAL A 19 -18.75 1.88 8.67
N ASP A 20 -19.46 0.82 9.04
CA ASP A 20 -20.21 0.73 10.27
C ASP A 20 -19.86 -0.57 11.01
N ASP A 21 -19.23 -0.44 12.17
CA ASP A 21 -18.90 -1.51 13.12
C ASP A 21 -18.20 -2.72 12.48
N LEU A 22 -17.22 -2.49 11.62
CA LEU A 22 -16.51 -3.56 10.94
C LEU A 22 -15.55 -4.28 11.91
N PHE A 23 -15.81 -5.57 12.12
CA PHE A 23 -14.89 -6.48 12.78
C PHE A 23 -14.35 -7.48 11.77
N TRP A 24 -13.01 -7.55 11.61
CA TRP A 24 -12.41 -8.43 10.62
C TRP A 24 -10.95 -8.75 10.94
N ASP A 25 -10.61 -10.01 10.92
CA ASP A 25 -9.23 -10.51 11.00
C ASP A 25 -8.80 -11.02 9.62
N ILE A 26 -7.74 -10.41 9.06
CA ILE A 26 -7.11 -10.84 7.82
C ILE A 26 -5.86 -11.62 8.20
N GLU A 27 -5.87 -12.91 7.93
CA GLU A 27 -4.82 -13.83 8.32
C GLU A 27 -3.60 -13.73 7.39
N ASP A 28 -2.41 -13.98 7.94
CA ASP A 28 -1.17 -14.08 7.16
C ASP A 28 -1.16 -15.31 6.25
N GLY A 29 -0.38 -15.22 5.18
CA GLY A 29 -0.17 -16.32 4.25
C GLY A 29 -1.38 -16.65 3.34
N LYS A 30 -2.41 -15.81 3.35
CA LYS A 30 -3.61 -15.98 2.53
C LYS A 30 -3.79 -14.85 1.55
N ILE A 31 -4.36 -15.15 0.38
CA ILE A 31 -4.87 -14.13 -0.55
C ILE A 31 -6.32 -13.88 -0.20
N THR A 32 -6.62 -12.64 0.21
CA THR A 32 -7.97 -12.25 0.61
C THR A 32 -8.54 -11.26 -0.40
N GLY A 33 -9.68 -11.63 -1.01
CA GLY A 33 -10.44 -10.73 -1.91
C GLY A 33 -11.43 -9.88 -1.14
N PHE A 34 -11.40 -8.56 -1.34
CA PHE A 34 -12.34 -7.62 -0.76
C PHE A 34 -13.33 -7.12 -1.82
N ILE A 35 -14.50 -7.73 -1.89
CA ILE A 35 -15.47 -7.56 -2.98
C ILE A 35 -16.75 -6.91 -2.43
N GLY A 36 -17.41 -6.09 -3.25
CA GLY A 36 -18.69 -5.47 -2.93
C GLY A 36 -19.07 -4.40 -3.96
N PRO A 37 -20.33 -3.92 -3.95
CA PRO A 37 -20.80 -2.89 -4.86
C PRO A 37 -20.10 -1.54 -4.66
N ASN A 38 -20.29 -0.60 -5.60
CA ASN A 38 -19.83 0.77 -5.44
C ASN A 38 -20.53 1.42 -4.23
N GLY A 39 -19.75 2.14 -3.42
CA GLY A 39 -20.26 2.76 -2.20
C GLY A 39 -20.31 1.84 -0.97
N ALA A 40 -19.93 0.55 -1.07
CA ALA A 40 -19.90 -0.39 0.07
C ALA A 40 -18.76 -0.14 1.09
N GLY A 41 -18.02 0.97 0.98
CA GLY A 41 -16.96 1.31 1.93
C GLY A 41 -15.60 0.67 1.66
N LYS A 42 -15.41 -0.09 0.57
CA LYS A 42 -14.15 -0.80 0.25
C LYS A 42 -12.93 0.13 0.28
N THR A 43 -12.94 1.17 -0.53
CA THR A 43 -11.83 2.15 -0.63
C THR A 43 -11.62 2.87 0.71
N THR A 44 -12.69 3.19 1.43
CA THR A 44 -12.62 3.78 2.76
C THR A 44 -11.92 2.84 3.75
N THR A 45 -12.28 1.56 3.76
CA THR A 45 -11.67 0.55 4.61
C THR A 45 -10.18 0.39 4.28
N LEU A 46 -9.80 0.26 3.00
CA LEU A 46 -8.40 0.17 2.59
C LEU A 46 -7.60 1.41 2.99
N LYS A 47 -8.16 2.62 2.83
CA LYS A 47 -7.51 3.85 3.29
C LYS A 47 -7.33 3.91 4.82
N MET A 48 -8.23 3.31 5.58
CA MET A 48 -8.08 3.20 7.03
C MET A 48 -7.00 2.18 7.40
N ILE A 49 -6.98 1.00 6.77
CA ILE A 49 -5.95 -0.02 6.98
C ILE A 49 -4.55 0.53 6.67
N THR A 50 -4.41 1.30 5.59
CA THR A 50 -3.12 1.90 5.20
C THR A 50 -2.75 3.16 5.98
N GLY A 51 -3.61 3.62 6.90
CA GLY A 51 -3.38 4.83 7.68
C GLY A 51 -3.35 6.13 6.86
N ILE A 52 -3.97 6.12 5.66
CA ILE A 52 -4.25 7.33 4.86
C ILE A 52 -5.43 8.08 5.46
N LEU A 53 -6.36 7.36 6.08
CA LEU A 53 -7.56 7.88 6.70
C LEU A 53 -7.68 7.31 8.12
N ALA A 54 -7.88 8.19 9.11
CA ALA A 54 -8.15 7.73 10.47
C ALA A 54 -9.59 7.18 10.58
N PRO A 55 -9.82 6.06 11.27
CA PRO A 55 -11.16 5.63 11.65
C PRO A 55 -11.81 6.66 12.58
N SER A 56 -13.14 6.72 12.57
CA SER A 56 -13.91 7.55 13.52
C SER A 56 -14.08 6.83 14.86
N GLU A 57 -14.19 5.50 14.81
CA GLU A 57 -14.32 4.62 15.97
C GLU A 57 -13.55 3.32 15.71
N GLY A 58 -13.20 2.62 16.78
CA GLY A 58 -12.48 1.35 16.72
C GLY A 58 -10.98 1.49 16.52
N THR A 59 -10.31 0.36 16.34
CA THR A 59 -8.85 0.27 16.19
C THR A 59 -8.46 -0.62 15.03
N ILE A 60 -7.33 -0.35 14.41
CA ILE A 60 -6.74 -1.17 13.36
C ILE A 60 -5.31 -1.51 13.76
N GLU A 61 -5.00 -2.79 13.81
CA GLU A 61 -3.68 -3.30 14.13
C GLU A 61 -3.09 -4.08 12.95
N ILE A 62 -1.81 -3.87 12.70
CA ILE A 62 -1.04 -4.59 11.69
C ILE A 62 0.14 -5.24 12.41
N ASN A 63 0.14 -6.57 12.46
CA ASN A 63 1.12 -7.35 13.24
C ASN A 63 1.26 -6.85 14.70
N GLY A 64 0.13 -6.53 15.35
CA GLY A 64 0.09 -6.03 16.73
C GLY A 64 0.50 -4.56 16.89
N LYS A 65 0.71 -3.81 15.81
CA LYS A 65 0.98 -2.37 15.83
C LYS A 65 -0.27 -1.59 15.45
N ASP A 66 -0.73 -0.72 16.33
CA ASP A 66 -1.89 0.14 16.09
C ASP A 66 -1.51 1.23 15.07
N ILE A 67 -2.28 1.31 13.96
CA ILE A 67 -1.99 2.23 12.86
C ILE A 67 -2.11 3.72 13.26
N GLN A 68 -2.79 4.03 14.34
CA GLN A 68 -2.93 5.40 14.83
C GLN A 68 -1.92 5.77 15.93
N LYS A 69 -1.57 4.80 16.81
CA LYS A 69 -0.64 5.02 17.91
C LYS A 69 0.82 4.87 17.49
N ASP A 70 1.09 3.87 16.65
CA ASP A 70 2.42 3.52 16.17
C ASP A 70 2.48 3.52 14.62
N PRO A 71 2.12 4.63 13.94
CA PRO A 71 1.89 4.65 12.50
C PRO A 71 3.11 4.26 11.67
N LEU A 72 4.33 4.62 12.09
CA LEU A 72 5.55 4.26 11.38
C LEU A 72 5.83 2.77 11.46
N GLU A 73 5.73 2.20 12.66
CA GLU A 73 5.97 0.76 12.87
C GLU A 73 4.90 -0.10 12.20
N ALA A 74 3.63 0.35 12.23
CA ALA A 74 2.56 -0.33 11.51
C ALA A 74 2.77 -0.28 9.99
N LYS A 75 3.14 0.88 9.43
CA LYS A 75 3.37 1.05 7.98
C LYS A 75 4.58 0.26 7.46
N ARG A 76 5.57 -0.01 8.29
CA ARG A 76 6.70 -0.87 7.94
C ARG A 76 6.34 -2.35 7.78
N GLN A 77 5.12 -2.75 8.17
CA GLN A 77 4.67 -4.14 8.15
C GLN A 77 3.98 -4.54 6.84
N PHE A 78 3.77 -3.60 5.90
CA PHE A 78 3.08 -3.89 4.65
C PHE A 78 3.57 -3.02 3.49
N GLY A 79 3.48 -3.55 2.27
CA GLY A 79 3.56 -2.77 1.04
C GLY A 79 2.17 -2.34 0.57
N PHE A 80 2.06 -1.16 0.01
CA PHE A 80 0.81 -0.64 -0.55
C PHE A 80 0.98 -0.22 -2.00
N VAL A 81 0.11 -0.74 -2.86
CA VAL A 81 0.02 -0.34 -4.27
C VAL A 81 -1.27 0.45 -4.46
N PRO A 82 -1.21 1.75 -4.77
CA PRO A 82 -2.40 2.56 -4.99
C PRO A 82 -3.07 2.22 -6.33
N ASP A 83 -4.38 2.52 -6.44
CA ASP A 83 -5.13 2.38 -7.69
C ASP A 83 -4.60 3.31 -8.78
N ASP A 84 -4.17 4.53 -8.39
CA ASP A 84 -3.57 5.51 -9.29
C ASP A 84 -2.03 5.45 -9.20
N PRO A 85 -1.34 4.96 -10.25
CA PRO A 85 0.10 4.82 -10.26
C PRO A 85 0.84 6.11 -10.61
N ASP A 86 0.17 7.25 -10.69
CA ASP A 86 0.74 8.49 -11.23
C ASP A 86 1.51 9.36 -10.20
N ALA A 87 1.73 8.83 -8.99
CA ALA A 87 2.36 9.58 -7.91
C ALA A 87 3.83 10.00 -8.18
N PHE A 88 4.57 9.26 -9.01
CA PHE A 88 6.02 9.45 -9.22
C PHE A 88 6.41 9.64 -10.70
N LEU A 89 5.57 10.28 -11.50
CA LEU A 89 5.75 10.39 -12.96
C LEU A 89 7.08 11.03 -13.40
N ARG A 90 7.63 11.97 -12.61
CA ARG A 90 8.80 12.77 -13.01
C ARG A 90 10.14 12.11 -12.70
N VAL A 91 10.16 11.07 -11.85
CA VAL A 91 11.39 10.33 -11.51
C VAL A 91 11.60 9.14 -12.44
N ARG A 92 12.81 8.62 -12.49
CA ARG A 92 13.11 7.38 -13.20
C ARG A 92 12.68 6.18 -12.37
N GLY A 93 12.39 5.04 -13.02
CA GLY A 93 12.02 3.82 -12.31
C GLY A 93 13.05 3.39 -11.27
N ILE A 94 14.34 3.43 -11.63
CA ILE A 94 15.42 3.10 -10.69
C ILE A 94 15.50 4.07 -9.50
N GLU A 95 15.25 5.37 -9.73
CA GLU A 95 15.25 6.38 -8.66
C GLU A 95 14.10 6.13 -7.68
N TYR A 96 12.92 5.77 -8.19
CA TYR A 96 11.78 5.40 -7.37
C TYR A 96 12.06 4.16 -6.51
N LEU A 97 12.62 3.09 -7.09
CA LEU A 97 12.95 1.88 -6.33
C LEU A 97 14.01 2.14 -5.26
N ASN A 98 15.03 2.93 -5.56
CA ASN A 98 16.03 3.34 -4.58
C ASN A 98 15.41 4.17 -3.45
N PHE A 99 14.52 5.09 -3.77
CA PHE A 99 13.78 5.89 -2.78
C PHE A 99 12.93 5.00 -1.85
N MET A 100 12.22 4.01 -2.40
CA MET A 100 11.46 3.07 -1.59
C MET A 100 12.38 2.26 -0.67
N ALA A 101 13.50 1.76 -1.19
CA ALA A 101 14.51 1.05 -0.40
C ALA A 101 15.08 1.91 0.75
N ASP A 102 15.31 3.19 0.51
CA ASP A 102 15.77 4.13 1.56
C ASP A 102 14.72 4.30 2.66
N ILE A 103 13.42 4.41 2.30
CA ILE A 103 12.33 4.52 3.28
C ILE A 103 12.27 3.29 4.20
N TYR A 104 12.45 2.10 3.62
CA TYR A 104 12.39 0.85 4.38
C TYR A 104 13.73 0.42 4.98
N GLY A 105 14.81 1.20 4.76
CA GLY A 105 16.14 0.97 5.34
C GLY A 105 16.86 -0.23 4.74
N VAL A 106 16.58 -0.59 3.49
CA VAL A 106 17.20 -1.71 2.78
C VAL A 106 18.63 -1.36 2.38
N GLY A 107 19.60 -2.19 2.77
CA GLY A 107 21.01 -2.00 2.48
C GLY A 107 21.34 -2.05 0.99
N THR A 108 22.46 -1.44 0.59
CA THR A 108 22.83 -1.26 -0.83
C THR A 108 22.94 -2.59 -1.60
N GLU A 109 23.57 -3.60 -1.03
CA GLU A 109 23.76 -4.90 -1.72
C GLU A 109 22.45 -5.67 -1.86
N GLU A 110 21.63 -5.68 -0.80
CA GLU A 110 20.30 -6.30 -0.80
C GLU A 110 19.38 -5.61 -1.79
N ARG A 111 19.37 -4.28 -1.79
CA ARG A 111 18.62 -3.43 -2.72
C ARG A 111 18.97 -3.75 -4.17
N GLN A 112 20.27 -3.79 -4.50
CA GLN A 112 20.69 -4.04 -5.87
C GLN A 112 20.23 -5.41 -6.35
N ARG A 113 20.46 -6.45 -5.55
CA ARG A 113 20.01 -7.81 -5.86
C ARG A 113 18.50 -7.87 -6.06
N PHE A 114 17.73 -7.27 -5.14
CA PHE A 114 16.27 -7.23 -5.23
C PHE A 114 15.80 -6.53 -6.51
N ILE A 115 16.37 -5.37 -6.85
CA ILE A 115 15.99 -4.61 -8.05
C ILE A 115 16.30 -5.41 -9.31
N GLU A 116 17.46 -6.04 -9.42
CA GLU A 116 17.85 -6.86 -10.57
C GLU A 116 16.91 -8.06 -10.74
N GLU A 117 16.63 -8.81 -9.67
CA GLU A 117 15.75 -9.97 -9.70
C GLU A 117 14.30 -9.59 -10.05
N THR A 118 13.77 -8.54 -9.44
CA THR A 118 12.39 -8.10 -9.68
C THR A 118 12.24 -7.45 -11.05
N ALA A 119 13.22 -6.65 -11.51
CA ALA A 119 13.20 -6.07 -12.85
C ALA A 119 13.11 -7.17 -13.91
N LYS A 120 13.91 -8.22 -13.80
CA LYS A 120 13.85 -9.38 -14.69
C LYS A 120 12.49 -10.09 -14.63
N ARG A 121 11.98 -10.33 -13.43
CA ARG A 121 10.68 -11.01 -13.23
C ARG A 121 9.51 -10.23 -13.80
N PHE A 122 9.55 -8.90 -13.72
CA PHE A 122 8.51 -8.01 -14.24
C PHE A 122 8.77 -7.53 -15.68
N GLU A 123 9.88 -7.95 -16.31
CA GLU A 123 10.29 -7.51 -17.65
C GLU A 123 10.44 -5.98 -17.77
N MET A 124 11.13 -5.40 -16.79
CA MET A 124 11.31 -3.94 -16.66
C MET A 124 12.76 -3.50 -16.77
N GLU A 125 13.72 -4.43 -17.01
CA GLU A 125 15.16 -4.19 -16.99
C GLU A 125 15.58 -3.00 -17.85
N GLU A 126 15.13 -2.97 -19.11
CA GLU A 126 15.48 -1.92 -20.08
C GLU A 126 14.79 -0.58 -19.78
N ASN A 127 13.75 -0.59 -18.96
CA ASN A 127 12.91 0.58 -18.71
C ASN A 127 13.27 1.34 -17.44
N LEU A 128 14.03 0.74 -16.51
CA LEU A 128 14.33 1.35 -15.22
C LEU A 128 15.06 2.70 -15.34
N SER A 129 15.85 2.90 -16.37
CA SER A 129 16.56 4.16 -16.65
C SER A 129 15.65 5.28 -17.18
N SER A 130 14.45 4.95 -17.65
CA SER A 130 13.47 5.87 -18.21
C SER A 130 12.57 6.47 -17.13
N ARG A 131 12.00 7.65 -17.39
CA ARG A 131 11.05 8.30 -16.48
C ARG A 131 9.73 7.54 -16.46
N ILE A 132 9.11 7.43 -15.28
CA ILE A 132 7.83 6.73 -15.09
C ILE A 132 6.72 7.34 -15.95
N MET A 133 6.79 8.63 -16.27
CA MET A 133 5.83 9.27 -17.17
C MET A 133 5.81 8.67 -18.58
N SER A 134 6.91 8.09 -19.03
CA SER A 134 6.99 7.43 -20.35
C SER A 134 6.47 5.99 -20.34
N TYR A 135 6.16 5.44 -19.19
CA TYR A 135 5.67 4.07 -19.04
C TYR A 135 4.21 3.96 -19.48
N SER A 136 3.84 2.82 -20.04
CA SER A 136 2.44 2.44 -20.20
C SER A 136 1.77 2.30 -18.82
N HIS A 137 0.45 2.31 -18.78
CA HIS A 137 -0.29 2.12 -17.53
C HIS A 137 0.14 0.82 -16.80
N GLY A 138 0.25 -0.30 -17.53
CA GLY A 138 0.70 -1.57 -16.96
C GLY A 138 2.13 -1.52 -16.42
N MET A 139 3.06 -0.82 -17.11
CA MET A 139 4.43 -0.62 -16.61
C MET A 139 4.47 0.24 -15.35
N ARG A 140 3.60 1.26 -15.24
CA ARG A 140 3.46 2.05 -14.02
C ARG A 140 2.96 1.20 -12.86
N GLN A 141 2.00 0.32 -13.08
CA GLN A 141 1.56 -0.63 -12.07
C GLN A 141 2.68 -1.59 -11.66
N LYS A 142 3.43 -2.16 -12.63
CA LYS A 142 4.58 -3.04 -12.34
C LYS A 142 5.61 -2.35 -11.43
N ILE A 143 6.02 -1.12 -11.74
CA ILE A 143 7.02 -0.42 -10.91
C ILE A 143 6.51 -0.11 -9.50
N MET A 144 5.21 0.22 -9.33
CA MET A 144 4.61 0.40 -8.00
C MET A 144 4.59 -0.90 -7.20
N VAL A 145 4.26 -2.03 -7.85
CA VAL A 145 4.32 -3.35 -7.21
C VAL A 145 5.76 -3.68 -6.80
N MET A 146 6.75 -3.45 -7.66
CA MET A 146 8.17 -3.65 -7.31
C MET A 146 8.58 -2.83 -6.09
N GLY A 147 8.16 -1.55 -6.02
CA GLY A 147 8.43 -0.71 -4.85
C GLY A 147 7.70 -1.14 -3.56
N ALA A 148 6.55 -1.80 -3.67
CA ALA A 148 5.81 -2.31 -2.52
C ALA A 148 6.35 -3.66 -2.01
N LEU A 149 7.15 -4.36 -2.82
CA LEU A 149 7.79 -5.64 -2.47
C LEU A 149 9.19 -5.47 -1.87
N ILE A 150 9.77 -4.28 -1.94
CA ILE A 150 11.08 -3.92 -1.41
C ILE A 150 11.07 -3.97 0.13
#